data_80035aa12d9a4a161163236a0fce644f
#
_entry.id   80035aa12d9a4a161163236a0fce644f
#
_cell.length_a   1.000
_cell.length_b   1.000
_cell.length_c   1.000
_cell.angle_alpha   90.00
_cell.angle_beta   90.00
_cell.angle_gamma   90.00
#
_symmetry.space_group_name_H-M   'P 1'
#
loop_
_entity.id
_entity.type
_entity.pdbx_description
1 polymer ?
#
loop_
_entity_poly.entity_id
_entity_poly.type
_entity_poly.pdbx_seq_one_letter_code
_entity_poly.pdbx_strand_id
1 'polypeptide(L)'
;MLRSSELKQYLRSSYTTIDKKSYLRTFQAYYDPIKGKTRKKSVNWKAKGFKSEKQALRYLKKQIEKELKKDSMFSDANHCETFRELTILWLKAWSPTVRQTTVHYQKEILARYLCPYFTDDLRLKQLTPLFVEGAWADILAIRSKQTKKFLEKATLEKIRSLLKQILAYGYRHDLVLFDLNKIVLKIPNDRKIPAVHRRKKKFLEKEEISILFQAINEKYETNNENNKMGKLYLDVVEFLIRNGLRIGELSALTVEKVHFSAKKLLIDEGVVAAGRTIEQYIRNPPKTISSIREIDLDDRSLAIIRNRIQINEARQKEVKQRENGTFIRTYQRKNQTAYHKKVKAAENFLFSNTIFQTQNGTPVVYHSFNEFMNGRGNNKKPVKCVKDILREKYPEFNKHVTTHTFRYTHISLLAEANVPIKAIMDRVGHANMKTTLEIYNQVTNATKEKVIQEVDSWIF
;
A
#
# COMPACT_ATOMS: atom_id res chain seq x y z
N MET A 1 8.87 32.07 9.05
CA MET A 1 9.38 32.06 7.66
C MET A 1 9.91 30.65 7.37
N LEU A 2 9.37 29.95 6.36
CA LEU A 2 10.03 28.74 5.88
C LEU A 2 11.45 29.13 5.43
N ARG A 3 12.47 28.55 6.09
CA ARG A 3 13.85 28.78 5.68
C ARG A 3 14.07 28.17 4.30
N SER A 4 14.97 28.71 3.49
CA SER A 4 15.28 28.18 2.15
C SER A 4 15.64 26.68 2.16
N SER A 5 16.12 26.16 3.28
CA SER A 5 16.37 24.74 3.53
C SER A 5 15.10 23.91 3.63
N GLU A 6 14.02 24.43 4.19
CA GLU A 6 12.75 23.73 4.38
C GLU A 6 11.95 23.63 3.08
N LEU A 7 12.06 24.60 2.19
CA LEU A 7 11.45 24.53 0.86
C LEU A 7 12.02 23.39 0.03
N LYS A 8 13.32 23.08 0.16
CA LYS A 8 13.99 22.04 -0.61
C LYS A 8 13.37 20.65 -0.41
N GLN A 9 12.86 20.33 0.78
CA GLN A 9 12.23 19.03 1.06
C GLN A 9 10.94 18.80 0.26
N TYR A 10 10.25 19.85 -0.14
CA TYR A 10 9.01 19.77 -0.93
C TYR A 10 9.25 19.80 -2.44
N LEU A 11 10.38 20.36 -2.90
CA LEU A 11 10.69 20.42 -4.33
C LEU A 11 11.06 19.05 -4.87
N ARG A 12 10.67 18.81 -6.13
CA ARG A 12 10.95 17.59 -6.90
C ARG A 12 11.62 17.98 -8.22
N SER A 13 11.58 17.11 -9.22
CA SER A 13 12.16 17.35 -10.53
C SER A 13 11.64 18.62 -11.22
N SER A 14 12.50 19.29 -11.95
CA SER A 14 12.14 20.38 -12.85
C SER A 14 12.64 20.09 -14.27
N TYR A 15 11.97 20.62 -15.26
CA TYR A 15 12.36 20.54 -16.66
C TYR A 15 11.76 21.67 -17.47
N THR A 16 12.41 22.01 -18.57
CA THR A 16 11.92 22.99 -19.55
C THR A 16 11.63 22.28 -20.86
N THR A 17 10.55 22.64 -21.52
CA THR A 17 10.12 22.09 -22.81
C THR A 17 9.57 23.21 -23.68
N ILE A 18 9.47 22.97 -24.98
CA ILE A 18 8.79 23.84 -25.92
C ILE A 18 7.33 23.40 -26.00
N ASP A 19 6.39 24.34 -25.85
CA ASP A 19 4.97 24.07 -25.97
C ASP A 19 4.50 24.03 -27.45
N LYS A 20 3.22 23.68 -27.68
CA LYS A 20 2.63 23.57 -29.03
C LYS A 20 2.69 24.87 -29.84
N LYS A 21 2.93 26.02 -29.20
CA LYS A 21 3.07 27.34 -29.82
C LYS A 21 4.53 27.80 -29.91
N SER A 22 5.48 26.86 -29.81
CA SER A 22 6.90 27.08 -29.86
C SER A 22 7.46 28.00 -28.77
N TYR A 23 6.78 28.11 -27.63
CA TYR A 23 7.26 28.88 -26.50
C TYR A 23 7.91 27.98 -25.44
N LEU A 24 9.00 28.47 -24.85
CA LEU A 24 9.63 27.81 -23.71
C LEU A 24 8.72 27.85 -22.47
N ARG A 25 8.50 26.68 -21.90
CA ARG A 25 7.72 26.49 -20.68
C ARG A 25 8.51 25.67 -19.68
N THR A 26 8.73 26.24 -18.49
CA THR A 26 9.40 25.53 -17.39
C THR A 26 8.36 24.97 -16.43
N PHE A 27 8.62 23.75 -15.99
CA PHE A 27 7.83 23.02 -14.99
C PHE A 27 8.66 22.78 -13.74
N GLN A 28 8.03 22.93 -12.58
CA GLN A 28 8.59 22.54 -11.29
C GLN A 28 7.59 21.63 -10.60
N ALA A 29 7.97 20.39 -10.33
CA ALA A 29 7.21 19.48 -9.50
C ALA A 29 7.51 19.77 -8.03
N TYR A 30 6.49 19.67 -7.17
CA TYR A 30 6.60 19.79 -5.72
C TYR A 30 5.62 18.87 -5.03
N TYR A 31 5.94 18.46 -3.81
CA TYR A 31 5.06 17.66 -2.98
C TYR A 31 4.12 18.59 -2.21
N ASP A 32 2.81 18.37 -2.35
CA ASP A 32 1.77 19.07 -1.59
C ASP A 32 1.48 18.23 -0.34
N PRO A 33 1.87 18.70 0.86
CA PRO A 33 1.74 17.92 2.10
C PRO A 33 0.28 17.71 2.51
N ILE A 34 -0.65 18.57 2.06
CA ILE A 34 -2.08 18.47 2.38
C ILE A 34 -2.75 17.44 1.47
N LYS A 35 -2.48 17.56 0.16
CA LYS A 35 -3.07 16.64 -0.84
C LYS A 35 -2.33 15.30 -0.90
N GLY A 36 -1.24 15.14 -0.14
CA GLY A 36 -0.46 13.90 -0.08
C GLY A 36 0.14 13.47 -1.43
N LYS A 37 0.27 14.37 -2.41
CA LYS A 37 0.68 14.04 -3.77
C LYS A 37 1.63 15.06 -4.37
N THR A 38 2.41 14.60 -5.36
CA THR A 38 3.25 15.48 -6.16
C THR A 38 2.40 16.25 -7.18
N ARG A 39 2.51 17.56 -7.17
CA ARG A 39 1.89 18.50 -8.11
C ARG A 39 2.95 19.13 -8.99
N LYS A 40 2.52 19.77 -10.10
CA LYS A 40 3.41 20.50 -11.00
C LYS A 40 2.87 21.91 -11.19
N LYS A 41 3.75 22.91 -11.08
CA LYS A 41 3.51 24.27 -11.58
C LYS A 41 4.32 24.51 -12.82
N SER A 42 3.80 25.31 -13.72
CA SER A 42 4.50 25.68 -14.94
C SER A 42 4.38 27.18 -15.23
N VAL A 43 5.34 27.72 -15.94
CA VAL A 43 5.32 29.10 -16.40
C VAL A 43 5.80 29.17 -17.86
N ASN A 44 5.11 29.97 -18.68
CA ASN A 44 5.51 30.29 -20.03
C ASN A 44 6.47 31.50 -19.98
N TRP A 45 7.62 31.39 -20.63
CA TRP A 45 8.66 32.42 -20.59
C TRP A 45 8.22 33.72 -21.24
N LYS A 46 7.54 33.64 -22.40
CA LYS A 46 7.05 34.83 -23.12
C LYS A 46 6.09 35.64 -22.27
N ALA A 47 5.19 34.97 -21.56
CA ALA A 47 4.16 35.63 -20.75
C ALA A 47 4.74 36.40 -19.53
N LYS A 48 5.98 36.10 -19.12
CA LYS A 48 6.66 36.68 -17.96
C LYS A 48 8.00 37.36 -18.31
N GLY A 49 8.36 37.36 -19.57
CA GLY A 49 9.63 38.01 -20.04
C GLY A 49 10.92 37.34 -19.54
N PHE A 50 10.90 36.03 -19.25
CA PHE A 50 12.06 35.32 -18.77
C PHE A 50 13.10 35.11 -19.88
N LYS A 51 14.38 35.36 -19.55
CA LYS A 51 15.55 35.19 -20.46
C LYS A 51 16.33 33.91 -20.17
N SER A 52 16.04 33.19 -19.03
CA SER A 52 16.75 31.97 -18.68
C SER A 52 15.86 31.03 -17.85
N GLU A 53 16.15 29.72 -17.93
CA GLU A 53 15.51 28.70 -17.11
C GLU A 53 15.66 28.98 -15.61
N LYS A 54 16.82 29.50 -15.20
CA LYS A 54 17.11 29.89 -13.81
C LYS A 54 16.13 30.95 -13.30
N GLN A 55 15.73 31.91 -14.13
CA GLN A 55 14.72 32.93 -13.78
C GLN A 55 13.34 32.31 -13.64
N ALA A 56 12.94 31.46 -14.60
CA ALA A 56 11.66 30.76 -14.57
C ALA A 56 11.53 29.83 -13.35
N LEU A 57 12.59 29.07 -13.02
CA LEU A 57 12.62 28.21 -11.83
C LEU A 57 12.59 29.02 -10.53
N ARG A 58 13.29 30.15 -10.45
CA ARG A 58 13.25 31.05 -9.28
C ARG A 58 11.83 31.59 -9.07
N TYR A 59 11.16 31.98 -10.14
CA TYR A 59 9.76 32.41 -10.08
C TYR A 59 8.83 31.31 -9.61
N LEU A 60 8.91 30.09 -10.19
CA LEU A 60 8.08 28.95 -9.80
C LEU A 60 8.32 28.55 -8.33
N LYS A 61 9.58 28.53 -7.89
CA LYS A 61 9.91 28.25 -6.48
C LYS A 61 9.29 29.28 -5.55
N LYS A 62 9.32 30.56 -5.90
CA LYS A 62 8.68 31.63 -5.10
C LYS A 62 7.15 31.50 -5.07
N GLN A 63 6.53 31.06 -6.18
CA GLN A 63 5.08 30.77 -6.23
C GLN A 63 4.70 29.53 -5.39
N ILE A 64 5.51 28.48 -5.45
CA ILE A 64 5.32 27.27 -4.63
C ILE A 64 5.52 27.61 -3.15
N GLU A 65 6.55 28.39 -2.84
CA GLU A 65 6.81 28.86 -1.46
C GLU A 65 5.64 29.67 -0.91
N LYS A 66 5.07 30.59 -1.69
CA LYS A 66 3.88 31.34 -1.28
C LYS A 66 2.69 30.43 -1.00
N GLU A 67 2.50 29.37 -1.83
CA GLU A 67 1.42 28.41 -1.65
C GLU A 67 1.63 27.55 -0.40
N LEU A 68 2.87 27.05 -0.20
CA LEU A 68 3.22 26.29 0.98
C LEU A 68 3.25 27.16 2.26
N LYS A 69 3.60 28.45 2.16
CA LYS A 69 3.52 29.41 3.27
C LYS A 69 2.09 29.73 3.64
N LYS A 70 1.17 29.90 2.69
CA LYS A 70 -0.25 29.99 3.02
C LYS A 70 -0.68 28.82 3.90
N ASP A 71 -0.19 27.62 3.60
CA ASP A 71 -0.48 26.40 4.34
C ASP A 71 0.22 26.34 5.71
N SER A 72 1.34 27.05 5.91
CA SER A 72 2.12 27.09 7.16
C SER A 72 1.85 28.31 8.04
N MET A 73 1.29 29.39 7.50
CA MET A 73 1.01 30.63 8.24
C MET A 73 -0.19 30.54 9.18
N PHE A 74 -0.98 29.47 9.10
CA PHE A 74 -2.15 29.27 9.97
C PHE A 74 -1.76 28.48 11.22
N SER A 75 -0.77 28.99 11.97
CA SER A 75 -0.45 28.44 13.29
C SER A 75 -1.38 28.96 14.40
N ASP A 76 -2.16 29.99 14.13
CA ASP A 76 -3.07 30.61 15.11
C ASP A 76 -4.53 30.31 14.74
N ALA A 77 -5.25 29.64 15.63
CA ALA A 77 -6.68 29.34 15.50
C ALA A 77 -7.55 30.59 15.24
N ASN A 78 -7.06 31.75 15.61
CA ASN A 78 -7.76 33.04 15.48
C ASN A 78 -7.96 33.53 14.04
N HIS A 79 -7.33 32.87 13.03
CA HIS A 79 -7.45 33.27 11.61
C HIS A 79 -7.89 32.11 10.70
N CYS A 80 -8.54 31.08 11.24
CA CYS A 80 -9.05 29.97 10.47
C CYS A 80 -10.40 30.32 9.83
N GLU A 81 -10.42 30.66 8.54
CA GLU A 81 -11.63 31.07 7.83
C GLU A 81 -12.16 30.01 6.85
N THR A 82 -11.32 29.05 6.42
CA THR A 82 -11.68 28.09 5.37
C THR A 82 -11.61 26.64 5.86
N PHE A 83 -12.35 25.74 5.20
CA PHE A 83 -12.28 24.31 5.48
C PHE A 83 -10.87 23.73 5.25
N ARG A 84 -10.14 24.27 4.30
CA ARG A 84 -8.73 23.90 4.08
C ARG A 84 -7.88 24.19 5.31
N GLU A 85 -8.00 25.39 5.86
CA GLU A 85 -7.25 25.82 7.05
C GLU A 85 -7.61 24.97 8.25
N LEU A 86 -8.91 24.73 8.48
CA LEU A 86 -9.39 23.79 9.49
C LEU A 86 -8.75 22.40 9.33
N THR A 87 -8.71 21.91 8.09
CA THR A 87 -8.10 20.61 7.81
C THR A 87 -6.59 20.57 8.11
N ILE A 88 -5.88 21.68 7.85
CA ILE A 88 -4.45 21.83 8.17
C ILE A 88 -4.24 21.81 9.69
N LEU A 89 -5.03 22.58 10.42
CA LEU A 89 -4.97 22.62 11.88
C LEU A 89 -5.25 21.24 12.48
N TRP A 90 -6.30 20.58 12.01
CA TRP A 90 -6.61 19.21 12.42
C TRP A 90 -5.46 18.24 12.12
N LEU A 91 -4.90 18.28 10.90
CA LEU A 91 -3.77 17.41 10.53
C LEU A 91 -2.55 17.66 11.40
N LYS A 92 -2.25 18.92 11.75
CA LYS A 92 -1.15 19.30 12.62
C LYS A 92 -1.32 18.72 14.02
N ALA A 93 -2.53 18.81 14.58
CA ALA A 93 -2.85 18.29 15.91
C ALA A 93 -2.94 16.76 15.94
N TRP A 94 -3.51 16.14 14.89
CA TRP A 94 -3.79 14.71 14.85
C TRP A 94 -2.61 13.86 14.38
N SER A 95 -1.81 14.32 13.41
CA SER A 95 -0.76 13.49 12.80
C SER A 95 0.32 12.97 13.78
N PRO A 96 0.71 13.69 14.85
CA PRO A 96 1.65 13.15 15.84
C PRO A 96 1.07 12.00 16.68
N THR A 97 -0.26 11.88 16.76
CA THR A 97 -0.93 10.86 17.59
C THR A 97 -1.08 9.49 16.89
N VAL A 98 -0.73 9.42 15.60
CA VAL A 98 -0.92 8.21 14.79
C VAL A 98 0.33 7.85 13.98
N ARG A 99 0.37 6.62 13.45
CA ARG A 99 1.48 6.18 12.60
C ARG A 99 1.50 6.96 11.27
N GLN A 100 2.68 7.21 10.74
CA GLN A 100 2.90 7.88 9.46
C GLN A 100 2.12 7.25 8.29
N THR A 101 1.99 5.93 8.29
CA THR A 101 1.18 5.21 7.28
C THR A 101 -0.30 5.56 7.36
N THR A 102 -0.83 5.78 8.57
CA THR A 102 -2.22 6.22 8.78
C THR A 102 -2.39 7.66 8.29
N VAL A 103 -1.42 8.54 8.59
CA VAL A 103 -1.41 9.92 8.09
C VAL A 103 -1.43 9.95 6.55
N HIS A 104 -0.56 9.16 5.92
CA HIS A 104 -0.49 9.07 4.45
C HIS A 104 -1.83 8.63 3.86
N TYR A 105 -2.42 7.56 4.40
CA TYR A 105 -3.69 7.03 3.96
C TYR A 105 -4.86 8.02 4.13
N GLN A 106 -4.92 8.73 5.26
CA GLN A 106 -5.96 9.75 5.49
C GLN A 106 -5.80 10.95 4.54
N LYS A 107 -4.56 11.37 4.25
CA LYS A 107 -4.28 12.39 3.23
C LYS A 107 -4.75 11.98 1.83
N GLU A 108 -4.61 10.70 1.47
CA GLU A 108 -5.14 10.19 0.20
C GLU A 108 -6.67 10.22 0.16
N ILE A 109 -7.35 9.81 1.24
CA ILE A 109 -8.81 9.88 1.34
C ILE A 109 -9.28 11.34 1.25
N LEU A 110 -8.65 12.23 1.99
CA LEU A 110 -8.93 13.66 1.97
C LEU A 110 -8.83 14.23 0.54
N ALA A 111 -7.68 14.02 -0.10
CA ALA A 111 -7.41 14.55 -1.44
C ALA A 111 -8.34 13.97 -2.52
N ARG A 112 -8.71 12.70 -2.37
CA ARG A 112 -9.48 11.99 -3.39
C ARG A 112 -10.99 12.19 -3.28
N TYR A 113 -11.51 12.24 -2.04
CA TYR A 113 -12.94 12.15 -1.79
C TYR A 113 -13.54 13.39 -1.09
N LEU A 114 -12.77 14.13 -0.30
CA LEU A 114 -13.28 15.31 0.40
C LEU A 114 -12.92 16.62 -0.33
N CYS A 115 -11.64 16.83 -0.70
CA CYS A 115 -11.22 18.07 -1.36
C CYS A 115 -11.99 18.43 -2.66
N PRO A 116 -12.55 17.50 -3.44
CA PRO A 116 -13.38 17.87 -4.59
C PRO A 116 -14.70 18.58 -4.23
N TYR A 117 -15.24 18.34 -3.04
CA TYR A 117 -16.52 18.87 -2.57
C TYR A 117 -16.33 19.94 -1.50
N PHE A 118 -15.31 19.82 -0.67
CA PHE A 118 -14.88 20.81 0.31
C PHE A 118 -13.69 21.55 -0.26
N THR A 119 -13.95 22.52 -1.12
CA THR A 119 -12.93 23.23 -1.89
C THR A 119 -12.01 24.06 -1.01
N ASP A 120 -10.85 24.44 -1.57
CA ASP A 120 -9.81 25.15 -0.81
C ASP A 120 -10.27 26.56 -0.34
N ASP A 121 -11.27 27.13 -0.98
CA ASP A 121 -11.88 28.46 -0.76
C ASP A 121 -13.19 28.41 0.03
N LEU A 122 -13.71 27.20 0.35
CA LEU A 122 -14.93 27.06 1.15
C LEU A 122 -14.75 27.69 2.53
N ARG A 123 -15.50 28.76 2.79
CA ARG A 123 -15.47 29.48 4.08
C ARG A 123 -16.22 28.71 5.17
N LEU A 124 -15.71 28.68 6.40
CA LEU A 124 -16.32 27.97 7.54
C LEU A 124 -17.73 28.45 7.85
N LYS A 125 -18.05 29.74 7.63
CA LYS A 125 -19.41 30.28 7.76
C LYS A 125 -20.42 29.73 6.72
N GLN A 126 -19.96 29.20 5.61
CA GLN A 126 -20.77 28.51 4.60
C GLN A 126 -20.95 27.04 4.92
N LEU A 127 -20.16 26.51 5.87
CA LEU A 127 -20.20 25.12 6.30
C LEU A 127 -21.40 24.93 7.25
N THR A 128 -22.56 24.64 6.66
CA THR A 128 -23.79 24.35 7.39
C THR A 128 -24.08 22.83 7.39
N PRO A 129 -24.96 22.32 8.27
CA PRO A 129 -25.42 20.93 8.19
C PRO A 129 -25.92 20.54 6.81
N LEU A 130 -26.75 21.40 6.20
CA LEU A 130 -27.29 21.18 4.85
C LEU A 130 -26.19 21.07 3.78
N PHE A 131 -25.17 21.95 3.84
CA PHE A 131 -24.03 21.87 2.93
C PHE A 131 -23.29 20.54 3.08
N VAL A 132 -23.01 20.11 4.32
CA VAL A 132 -22.29 18.87 4.61
C VAL A 132 -23.06 17.65 4.14
N GLU A 133 -24.38 17.63 4.30
CA GLU A 133 -25.25 16.55 3.84
C GLU A 133 -25.37 16.53 2.32
N GLY A 134 -25.43 17.69 1.65
CA GLY A 134 -25.38 17.80 0.20
C GLY A 134 -24.06 17.26 -0.37
N ALA A 135 -22.92 17.70 0.18
CA ALA A 135 -21.61 17.16 -0.20
C ALA A 135 -21.49 15.65 0.05
N TRP A 136 -22.12 15.15 1.13
CA TRP A 136 -22.16 13.71 1.39
C TRP A 136 -22.99 12.96 0.35
N ALA A 137 -24.11 13.49 -0.10
CA ALA A 137 -24.91 12.91 -1.17
C ALA A 137 -24.12 12.80 -2.48
N ASP A 138 -23.34 13.83 -2.84
CA ASP A 138 -22.44 13.79 -4.00
C ASP A 138 -21.35 12.74 -3.85
N ILE A 139 -20.76 12.59 -2.64
CA ILE A 139 -19.78 11.53 -2.33
C ILE A 139 -20.39 10.14 -2.49
N LEU A 140 -21.64 9.94 -2.08
CA LEU A 140 -22.36 8.69 -2.26
C LEU A 140 -22.59 8.35 -3.75
N ALA A 141 -22.68 9.36 -4.62
CA ALA A 141 -22.85 9.19 -6.06
C ALA A 141 -21.55 8.83 -6.80
N ILE A 142 -20.39 8.90 -6.14
CA ILE A 142 -19.09 8.56 -6.75
C ILE A 142 -19.08 7.11 -7.23
N ARG A 143 -18.67 6.93 -8.49
CA ARG A 143 -18.39 5.60 -9.06
C ARG A 143 -16.90 5.36 -9.20
N SER A 144 -16.46 4.14 -8.91
CA SER A 144 -15.07 3.72 -9.14
C SER A 144 -14.71 3.85 -10.62
N LYS A 145 -13.58 4.46 -10.93
CA LYS A 145 -13.08 4.59 -12.32
C LYS A 145 -12.84 3.24 -12.98
N GLN A 146 -12.44 2.23 -12.20
CA GLN A 146 -12.08 0.89 -12.70
C GLN A 146 -13.31 0.00 -12.87
N THR A 147 -14.16 -0.08 -11.84
CA THR A 147 -15.28 -1.03 -11.81
C THR A 147 -16.61 -0.42 -12.27
N LYS A 148 -16.68 0.91 -12.44
CA LYS A 148 -17.90 1.69 -12.71
C LYS A 148 -19.00 1.52 -11.66
N LYS A 149 -18.74 0.76 -10.59
CA LYS A 149 -19.65 0.56 -9.45
C LYS A 149 -19.51 1.71 -8.45
N PHE A 150 -20.54 1.92 -7.68
CA PHE A 150 -20.49 2.84 -6.54
C PHE A 150 -19.46 2.41 -5.49
N LEU A 151 -19.03 3.35 -4.64
CA LEU A 151 -18.13 3.06 -3.55
C LEU A 151 -18.76 2.08 -2.55
N GLU A 152 -17.97 1.11 -2.11
CA GLU A 152 -18.38 0.13 -1.10
C GLU A 152 -18.54 0.78 0.28
N LYS A 153 -19.42 0.19 1.11
CA LYS A 153 -19.70 0.64 2.47
C LYS A 153 -18.43 0.89 3.28
N ALA A 154 -17.45 -0.03 3.24
CA ALA A 154 -16.20 0.11 3.99
C ALA A 154 -15.39 1.35 3.60
N THR A 155 -15.39 1.75 2.32
CA THR A 155 -14.74 2.97 1.84
C THR A 155 -15.52 4.20 2.31
N LEU A 156 -16.84 4.18 2.19
CA LEU A 156 -17.71 5.27 2.65
C LEU A 156 -17.61 5.49 4.17
N GLU A 157 -17.50 4.42 4.97
CA GLU A 157 -17.29 4.50 6.43
C GLU A 157 -15.97 5.23 6.77
N LYS A 158 -14.91 4.98 6.02
CA LYS A 158 -13.62 5.65 6.22
C LYS A 158 -13.69 7.14 5.85
N ILE A 159 -14.33 7.48 4.74
CA ILE A 159 -14.54 8.87 4.32
C ILE A 159 -15.39 9.62 5.36
N ARG A 160 -16.51 8.99 5.80
CA ARG A 160 -17.38 9.53 6.85
C ARG A 160 -16.66 9.75 8.16
N SER A 161 -15.83 8.78 8.58
CA SER A 161 -15.03 8.89 9.81
C SER A 161 -14.04 10.04 9.74
N LEU A 162 -13.35 10.21 8.60
CA LEU A 162 -12.43 11.32 8.39
C LEU A 162 -13.14 12.67 8.45
N LEU A 163 -14.25 12.82 7.71
CA LEU A 163 -15.04 14.05 7.71
C LEU A 163 -15.51 14.40 9.13
N LYS A 164 -16.07 13.42 9.86
CA LYS A 164 -16.49 13.62 11.25
C LYS A 164 -15.34 14.03 12.17
N GLN A 165 -14.15 13.49 12.01
CA GLN A 165 -12.99 13.87 12.81
C GLN A 165 -12.57 15.34 12.57
N ILE A 166 -12.56 15.78 11.31
CA ILE A 166 -12.23 17.18 10.96
C ILE A 166 -13.29 18.14 11.53
N LEU A 167 -14.56 17.82 11.32
CA LEU A 167 -15.67 18.65 11.83
C LEU A 167 -15.71 18.68 13.37
N ALA A 168 -15.47 17.53 14.02
CA ALA A 168 -15.42 17.44 15.49
C ALA A 168 -14.24 18.26 16.07
N TYR A 169 -13.12 18.29 15.37
CA TYR A 169 -12.02 19.17 15.75
C TYR A 169 -12.43 20.64 15.63
N GLY A 170 -13.05 21.03 14.50
CA GLY A 170 -13.54 22.40 14.29
C GLY A 170 -14.59 22.81 15.33
N TYR A 171 -15.52 21.92 15.66
CA TYR A 171 -16.56 22.17 16.68
C TYR A 171 -15.96 22.40 18.07
N ARG A 172 -14.98 21.59 18.49
CA ARG A 172 -14.29 21.75 19.78
C ARG A 172 -13.48 23.04 19.90
N HIS A 173 -13.16 23.67 18.80
CA HIS A 173 -12.38 24.92 18.75
C HIS A 173 -13.20 26.12 18.25
N ASP A 174 -14.54 26.02 18.31
CA ASP A 174 -15.49 27.07 17.92
C ASP A 174 -15.34 27.57 16.46
N LEU A 175 -14.72 26.75 15.62
CA LEU A 175 -14.53 27.04 14.18
C LEU A 175 -15.71 26.51 13.34
N VAL A 176 -16.43 25.51 13.82
CA VAL A 176 -17.65 24.95 13.26
C VAL A 176 -18.79 25.21 14.25
N LEU A 177 -19.77 26.01 13.84
CA LEU A 177 -20.78 26.57 14.74
C LEU A 177 -22.04 25.71 14.92
N PHE A 178 -22.11 24.55 14.30
CA PHE A 178 -23.28 23.68 14.41
C PHE A 178 -22.96 22.38 15.16
N ASP A 179 -23.95 21.87 15.88
CA ASP A 179 -23.84 20.58 16.54
C ASP A 179 -23.73 19.45 15.53
N LEU A 180 -22.73 18.58 15.70
CA LEU A 180 -22.47 17.44 14.83
C LEU A 180 -23.58 16.37 14.86
N ASN A 181 -24.40 16.36 15.92
CA ASN A 181 -25.56 15.49 16.01
C ASN A 181 -26.67 15.88 15.02
N LYS A 182 -26.65 17.12 14.50
CA LYS A 182 -27.58 17.58 13.49
C LYS A 182 -27.25 17.10 12.07
N ILE A 183 -26.09 16.46 11.86
CA ILE A 183 -25.66 15.96 10.55
C ILE A 183 -26.02 14.48 10.40
N VAL A 184 -26.71 14.14 9.33
CA VAL A 184 -27.11 12.77 9.01
C VAL A 184 -26.31 12.23 7.83
N LEU A 185 -25.19 11.57 8.11
CA LEU A 185 -24.34 10.94 7.10
C LEU A 185 -24.66 9.43 6.99
N LYS A 186 -25.87 9.12 6.48
CA LYS A 186 -26.29 7.72 6.27
C LYS A 186 -25.55 7.11 5.09
N ILE A 187 -25.23 5.82 5.19
CA ILE A 187 -24.70 5.01 4.08
C ILE A 187 -25.80 4.04 3.67
N PRO A 188 -26.22 4.05 2.40
CA PRO A 188 -27.27 3.18 1.90
C PRO A 188 -26.97 1.69 2.13
N ASN A 189 -28.02 0.89 2.36
CA ASN A 189 -27.86 -0.56 2.64
C ASN A 189 -27.40 -1.35 1.40
N ASP A 190 -27.72 -0.89 0.19
CA ASP A 190 -27.28 -1.46 -1.08
C ASP A 190 -25.76 -1.38 -1.29
N ARG A 191 -25.05 -0.56 -0.49
CA ARG A 191 -23.58 -0.49 -0.46
C ARG A 191 -22.90 -1.62 0.31
N LYS A 192 -23.68 -2.48 0.97
CA LYS A 192 -23.15 -3.68 1.62
C LYS A 192 -22.82 -4.72 0.56
N ILE A 193 -21.68 -5.38 0.71
CA ILE A 193 -21.38 -6.57 -0.08
C ILE A 193 -22.46 -7.61 0.23
N PRO A 194 -23.14 -8.17 -0.80
CA PRO A 194 -24.14 -9.20 -0.58
C PRO A 194 -23.60 -10.36 0.26
N ALA A 195 -24.43 -10.94 1.12
CA ALA A 195 -24.02 -12.03 2.01
C ALA A 195 -23.44 -13.24 1.26
N VAL A 196 -23.92 -13.48 0.03
CA VAL A 196 -23.42 -14.53 -0.88
C VAL A 196 -21.93 -14.31 -1.22
N HIS A 197 -21.52 -13.06 -1.46
CA HIS A 197 -20.10 -12.76 -1.76
C HIS A 197 -19.21 -12.83 -0.50
N ARG A 198 -19.77 -12.67 0.70
CA ARG A 198 -19.03 -12.85 1.96
C ARG A 198 -18.71 -14.31 2.25
N ARG A 199 -19.50 -15.25 1.70
CA ARG A 199 -19.29 -16.71 1.85
C ARG A 199 -18.25 -17.28 0.91
N LYS A 200 -17.74 -16.51 -0.09
CA LYS A 200 -16.64 -16.99 -0.93
C LYS A 200 -15.41 -17.27 -0.08
N LYS A 201 -14.86 -18.47 -0.23
CA LYS A 201 -13.62 -18.89 0.43
C LYS A 201 -12.50 -17.90 0.04
N LYS A 202 -11.86 -17.30 1.04
CA LYS A 202 -10.77 -16.33 0.86
C LYS A 202 -9.40 -17.01 0.79
N PHE A 203 -9.34 -18.31 0.97
CA PHE A 203 -8.15 -19.15 0.94
C PHE A 203 -8.14 -20.02 -0.32
N LEU A 204 -7.00 -20.60 -0.62
CA LEU A 204 -6.81 -21.54 -1.72
C LEU A 204 -6.95 -22.97 -1.21
N GLU A 205 -7.59 -23.82 -2.00
CA GLU A 205 -7.60 -25.26 -1.83
C GLU A 205 -6.33 -25.89 -2.43
N LYS A 206 -6.03 -27.14 -2.13
CA LYS A 206 -4.77 -27.80 -2.53
C LYS A 206 -4.56 -27.79 -4.04
N GLU A 207 -5.62 -28.03 -4.80
CA GLU A 207 -5.63 -28.02 -6.26
C GLU A 207 -5.35 -26.60 -6.79
N GLU A 208 -5.97 -25.59 -6.18
CA GLU A 208 -5.76 -24.19 -6.54
C GLU A 208 -4.34 -23.69 -6.22
N ILE A 209 -3.72 -24.21 -5.14
CA ILE A 209 -2.32 -23.94 -4.84
C ILE A 209 -1.44 -24.50 -5.98
N SER A 210 -1.68 -25.74 -6.41
CA SER A 210 -0.93 -26.38 -7.48
C SER A 210 -1.04 -25.59 -8.79
N ILE A 211 -2.25 -25.20 -9.17
CA ILE A 211 -2.52 -24.37 -10.36
C ILE A 211 -1.78 -23.02 -10.27
N LEU A 212 -1.81 -22.38 -9.10
CA LEU A 212 -1.12 -21.11 -8.90
C LEU A 212 0.40 -21.25 -9.07
N PHE A 213 1.00 -22.32 -8.52
CA PHE A 213 2.43 -22.59 -8.67
C PHE A 213 2.81 -22.85 -10.15
N GLN A 214 1.98 -23.57 -10.89
CA GLN A 214 2.18 -23.78 -12.33
C GLN A 214 2.14 -22.46 -13.09
N ALA A 215 1.14 -21.61 -12.84
CA ALA A 215 1.01 -20.31 -13.51
C ALA A 215 2.19 -19.35 -13.17
N ILE A 216 2.72 -19.41 -11.94
CA ILE A 216 3.92 -18.64 -11.55
C ILE A 216 5.15 -19.17 -12.30
N ASN A 217 5.33 -20.49 -12.40
CA ASN A 217 6.43 -21.10 -13.14
C ASN A 217 6.39 -20.70 -14.61
N GLU A 218 5.24 -20.82 -15.27
CA GLU A 218 5.04 -20.41 -16.65
C GLU A 218 5.38 -18.93 -16.89
N LYS A 219 5.04 -18.06 -15.94
CA LYS A 219 5.42 -16.65 -16.04
C LYS A 219 6.93 -16.46 -16.07
N TYR A 220 7.70 -17.25 -15.32
CA TYR A 220 9.16 -17.21 -15.37
C TYR A 220 9.73 -17.74 -16.67
N GLU A 221 9.12 -18.76 -17.24
CA GLU A 221 9.53 -19.38 -18.50
C GLU A 221 9.26 -18.49 -19.72
N THR A 222 8.10 -17.85 -19.77
CA THR A 222 7.69 -16.99 -20.89
C THR A 222 8.46 -15.68 -20.97
N ASN A 223 9.05 -15.19 -19.88
CA ASN A 223 9.74 -13.89 -19.88
C ASN A 223 11.22 -13.96 -20.25
N ASN A 224 11.78 -15.16 -20.53
CA ASN A 224 13.20 -15.36 -20.87
C ASN A 224 14.16 -14.55 -19.99
N GLU A 225 13.72 -14.16 -18.80
CA GLU A 225 14.54 -13.50 -17.81
C GLU A 225 15.50 -14.56 -17.28
N ASN A 226 16.76 -14.50 -17.71
CA ASN A 226 17.88 -15.06 -16.96
C ASN A 226 17.84 -14.42 -15.57
N ASN A 227 16.94 -14.95 -14.74
CA ASN A 227 16.54 -14.29 -13.51
C ASN A 227 17.61 -14.60 -12.47
N LYS A 228 18.63 -13.72 -12.39
CA LYS A 228 19.70 -13.76 -11.38
C LYS A 228 19.16 -13.88 -9.95
N MET A 229 17.86 -13.68 -9.77
CA MET A 229 17.16 -13.84 -8.50
C MET A 229 16.43 -15.19 -8.38
N GLY A 230 16.57 -16.07 -9.33
CA GLY A 230 15.81 -17.32 -9.37
C GLY A 230 14.29 -17.06 -9.38
N LYS A 231 13.52 -18.03 -8.97
CA LYS A 231 12.04 -17.92 -8.92
C LYS A 231 11.57 -17.22 -7.62
N LEU A 232 12.00 -15.97 -7.38
CA LEU A 232 11.77 -15.22 -6.16
C LEU A 232 10.31 -15.25 -5.68
N TYR A 233 9.36 -14.96 -6.57
CA TYR A 233 7.96 -14.89 -6.16
C TYR A 233 7.32 -16.25 -5.92
N LEU A 234 7.90 -17.33 -6.46
CA LEU A 234 7.52 -18.70 -6.12
C LEU A 234 7.91 -18.98 -4.66
N ASP A 235 9.17 -18.68 -4.30
CA ASP A 235 9.65 -18.83 -2.93
C ASP A 235 8.87 -17.95 -1.94
N VAL A 236 8.51 -16.72 -2.33
CA VAL A 236 7.67 -15.82 -1.52
C VAL A 236 6.30 -16.43 -1.25
N VAL A 237 5.62 -16.95 -2.28
CA VAL A 237 4.29 -17.54 -2.15
C VAL A 237 4.35 -18.81 -1.30
N GLU A 238 5.31 -19.68 -1.57
CA GLU A 238 5.50 -20.92 -0.80
C GLU A 238 5.78 -20.60 0.67
N PHE A 239 6.70 -19.68 0.94
CA PHE A 239 7.06 -19.29 2.31
C PHE A 239 5.88 -18.65 3.06
N LEU A 240 5.08 -17.81 2.39
CA LEU A 240 3.88 -17.22 3.00
C LEU A 240 2.80 -18.27 3.32
N ILE A 241 2.60 -19.27 2.45
CA ILE A 241 1.65 -20.36 2.69
C ILE A 241 2.14 -21.25 3.85
N ARG A 242 3.43 -21.60 3.90
CA ARG A 242 3.99 -22.46 4.95
C ARG A 242 4.02 -21.82 6.33
N ASN A 243 4.20 -20.50 6.40
CA ASN A 243 4.46 -19.82 7.67
C ASN A 243 3.38 -18.79 8.07
N GLY A 244 2.42 -18.51 7.23
CA GLY A 244 1.30 -17.62 7.54
C GLY A 244 1.66 -16.16 7.82
N LEU A 245 2.82 -15.65 7.37
CA LEU A 245 3.25 -14.28 7.61
C LEU A 245 2.43 -13.27 6.80
N ARG A 246 2.38 -12.01 7.31
CA ARG A 246 1.96 -10.87 6.47
C ARG A 246 3.10 -10.50 5.52
N ILE A 247 2.78 -9.96 4.34
CA ILE A 247 3.83 -9.54 3.39
C ILE A 247 4.80 -8.52 4.00
N GLY A 248 4.32 -7.62 4.86
CA GLY A 248 5.17 -6.66 5.55
C GLY A 248 6.13 -7.32 6.55
N GLU A 249 5.72 -8.37 7.23
CA GLU A 249 6.55 -9.18 8.11
C GLU A 249 7.64 -9.91 7.29
N LEU A 250 7.25 -10.58 6.20
CA LEU A 250 8.20 -11.21 5.26
C LEU A 250 9.21 -10.20 4.70
N SER A 251 8.75 -8.99 4.34
CA SER A 251 9.62 -7.92 3.83
C SER A 251 10.67 -7.44 4.83
N ALA A 252 10.42 -7.62 6.13
CA ALA A 252 11.32 -7.20 7.21
C ALA A 252 12.27 -8.30 7.67
N LEU A 253 12.11 -9.55 7.20
CA LEU A 253 12.93 -10.67 7.65
C LEU A 253 14.39 -10.46 7.30
N THR A 254 15.25 -10.56 8.31
CA THR A 254 16.70 -10.50 8.19
C THR A 254 17.30 -11.83 8.66
N VAL A 255 18.58 -12.05 8.32
CA VAL A 255 19.27 -13.29 8.64
C VAL A 255 19.39 -13.48 10.16
N GLU A 256 19.60 -12.38 10.90
CA GLU A 256 19.78 -12.38 12.36
C GLU A 256 18.52 -12.86 13.11
N LYS A 257 17.35 -12.82 12.47
CA LYS A 257 16.09 -13.27 13.06
C LYS A 257 15.82 -14.77 12.87
N VAL A 258 16.71 -15.46 12.16
CA VAL A 258 16.61 -16.91 11.90
C VAL A 258 17.56 -17.68 12.78
N HIS A 259 17.04 -18.45 13.70
CA HIS A 259 17.79 -19.37 14.53
C HIS A 259 17.87 -20.74 13.86
N PHE A 260 18.86 -20.95 12.98
CA PHE A 260 18.97 -22.14 12.12
C PHE A 260 19.04 -23.45 12.89
N SER A 261 19.79 -23.51 14.00
CA SER A 261 19.93 -24.70 14.84
C SER A 261 18.64 -25.08 15.56
N ALA A 262 17.91 -24.07 16.06
CA ALA A 262 16.63 -24.24 16.72
C ALA A 262 15.45 -24.32 15.76
N LYS A 263 15.67 -24.11 14.46
CA LYS A 263 14.63 -24.00 13.42
C LYS A 263 13.54 -22.98 13.75
N LYS A 264 13.93 -21.81 14.29
CA LYS A 264 12.98 -20.78 14.74
C LYS A 264 13.17 -19.47 13.99
N LEU A 265 12.08 -18.71 13.89
CA LEU A 265 12.03 -17.41 13.24
C LEU A 265 11.36 -16.38 14.13
N LEU A 266 12.09 -15.32 14.49
CA LEU A 266 11.55 -14.18 15.21
C LEU A 266 10.84 -13.20 14.26
N ILE A 267 9.61 -12.84 14.57
CA ILE A 267 8.79 -11.88 13.84
C ILE A 267 8.46 -10.72 14.77
N ASP A 268 9.18 -9.61 14.66
CA ASP A 268 9.12 -8.45 15.54
C ASP A 268 9.02 -7.11 14.77
N GLU A 269 9.02 -7.15 13.44
CA GLU A 269 8.96 -5.98 12.58
C GLU A 269 8.14 -6.21 11.32
N GLY A 270 7.79 -5.10 10.68
CA GLY A 270 7.19 -5.12 9.35
C GLY A 270 7.65 -3.92 8.52
N VAL A 271 7.85 -4.14 7.22
CA VAL A 271 8.08 -3.06 6.24
C VAL A 271 6.75 -2.64 5.64
N VAL A 272 6.50 -1.34 5.67
CA VAL A 272 5.36 -0.71 5.00
C VAL A 272 5.88 0.21 3.90
N ALA A 273 5.47 -0.05 2.68
CA ALA A 273 5.71 0.82 1.56
C ALA A 273 4.64 1.94 1.56
N ALA A 274 4.94 3.06 2.22
CA ALA A 274 4.06 4.23 2.24
C ALA A 274 3.94 4.92 0.87
N GLY A 275 4.80 4.56 -0.09
CA GLY A 275 4.79 5.01 -1.47
C GLY A 275 5.48 4.00 -2.37
N ARG A 276 5.80 4.42 -3.61
CA ARG A 276 6.40 3.54 -4.63
C ARG A 276 7.93 3.59 -4.67
N THR A 277 8.54 4.53 -3.98
CA THR A 277 9.99 4.70 -3.93
C THR A 277 10.54 4.14 -2.63
N ILE A 278 11.80 3.73 -2.65
CA ILE A 278 12.46 3.08 -1.50
C ILE A 278 12.53 4.02 -0.30
N GLU A 279 12.72 5.32 -0.54
CA GLU A 279 12.76 6.35 0.51
C GLU A 279 11.44 6.44 1.29
N GLN A 280 10.38 5.87 0.75
CA GLN A 280 9.05 5.82 1.36
C GLN A 280 8.77 4.49 2.09
N TYR A 281 9.76 3.58 2.14
CA TYR A 281 9.64 2.34 2.89
C TYR A 281 10.00 2.60 4.36
N ILE A 282 9.10 2.20 5.25
CA ILE A 282 9.24 2.43 6.68
C ILE A 282 9.26 1.07 7.38
N ARG A 283 10.31 0.81 8.18
CA ARG A 283 10.32 -0.30 9.13
C ARG A 283 9.59 0.13 10.37
N ASN A 284 8.64 -0.65 10.80
CA ASN A 284 7.85 -0.40 12.00
C ASN A 284 7.77 -1.64 12.88
N PRO A 285 7.81 -1.50 14.20
CA PRO A 285 7.41 -2.56 15.09
C PRO A 285 5.93 -2.92 14.85
N PRO A 286 5.49 -4.12 15.22
CA PRO A 286 4.10 -4.52 15.10
C PRO A 286 3.15 -3.56 15.82
N LYS A 287 1.87 -3.59 15.42
CA LYS A 287 0.84 -2.73 16.04
C LYS A 287 0.49 -3.16 17.47
N THR A 288 0.65 -4.45 17.76
CA THR A 288 0.32 -5.06 19.06
C THR A 288 1.44 -5.95 19.52
N ILE A 289 1.62 -6.08 20.83
CA ILE A 289 2.60 -6.97 21.44
C ILE A 289 2.37 -8.42 20.98
N SER A 290 1.11 -8.86 20.86
CA SER A 290 0.73 -10.20 20.38
C SER A 290 1.18 -10.50 18.93
N SER A 291 1.59 -9.49 18.19
CA SER A 291 2.15 -9.68 16.85
C SER A 291 3.65 -9.97 16.86
N ILE A 292 4.35 -9.71 17.99
CA ILE A 292 5.72 -10.15 18.22
C ILE A 292 5.64 -11.62 18.62
N ARG A 293 6.28 -12.48 17.84
CA ARG A 293 6.20 -13.93 18.05
C ARG A 293 7.39 -14.63 17.44
N GLU A 294 7.67 -15.79 17.96
CA GLU A 294 8.59 -16.76 17.38
C GLU A 294 7.78 -17.93 16.80
N ILE A 295 8.13 -18.39 15.62
CA ILE A 295 7.51 -19.53 14.97
C ILE A 295 8.54 -20.59 14.61
N ASP A 296 8.14 -21.87 14.68
CA ASP A 296 8.96 -22.97 14.21
C ASP A 296 8.92 -23.03 12.67
N LEU A 297 10.08 -23.32 12.08
CA LEU A 297 10.28 -23.47 10.64
C LEU A 297 10.42 -24.95 10.27
N ASP A 298 9.77 -25.37 9.20
CA ASP A 298 10.02 -26.66 8.58
C ASP A 298 11.31 -26.64 7.72
N ASP A 299 11.80 -27.82 7.35
CA ASP A 299 13.05 -27.94 6.58
C ASP A 299 12.96 -27.29 5.22
N ARG A 300 11.78 -27.29 4.59
CA ARG A 300 11.57 -26.61 3.31
C ARG A 300 11.65 -25.10 3.45
N SER A 301 11.07 -24.52 4.51
CA SER A 301 11.19 -23.08 4.80
C SER A 301 12.64 -22.68 5.04
N LEU A 302 13.42 -23.50 5.77
CA LEU A 302 14.86 -23.29 5.96
C LEU A 302 15.64 -23.37 4.65
N ALA A 303 15.32 -24.33 3.78
CA ALA A 303 15.94 -24.46 2.46
C ALA A 303 15.67 -23.22 1.59
N ILE A 304 14.45 -22.69 1.59
CA ILE A 304 14.10 -21.43 0.91
C ILE A 304 14.95 -20.28 1.44
N ILE A 305 15.05 -20.14 2.77
CA ILE A 305 15.84 -19.06 3.40
C ILE A 305 17.32 -19.17 2.97
N ARG A 306 17.93 -20.35 3.08
CA ARG A 306 19.34 -20.57 2.70
C ARG A 306 19.59 -20.24 1.23
N ASN A 307 18.71 -20.69 0.33
CA ASN A 307 18.79 -20.39 -1.09
C ASN A 307 18.71 -18.87 -1.34
N ARG A 308 17.78 -18.16 -0.68
CA ARG A 308 17.66 -16.70 -0.82
C ARG A 308 18.90 -15.96 -0.31
N ILE A 309 19.50 -16.41 0.80
CA ILE A 309 20.75 -15.85 1.34
C ILE A 309 21.87 -16.01 0.31
N GLN A 310 22.09 -17.21 -0.24
CA GLN A 310 23.13 -17.47 -1.24
C GLN A 310 22.98 -16.59 -2.49
N ILE A 311 21.75 -16.47 -3.01
CA ILE A 311 21.44 -15.61 -4.17
C ILE A 311 21.74 -14.13 -3.86
N ASN A 312 21.38 -13.68 -2.65
CA ASN A 312 21.62 -12.31 -2.23
C ASN A 312 23.12 -12.01 -2.09
N GLU A 313 23.89 -12.94 -1.51
CA GLU A 313 25.36 -12.82 -1.34
C GLU A 313 26.07 -12.77 -2.69
N ALA A 314 25.70 -13.66 -3.63
CA ALA A 314 26.25 -13.66 -4.99
C ALA A 314 26.00 -12.32 -5.68
N ARG A 315 24.77 -11.81 -5.57
CA ARG A 315 24.40 -10.50 -6.11
C ARG A 315 25.16 -9.35 -5.43
N GLN A 316 25.34 -9.39 -4.11
CA GLN A 316 26.09 -8.37 -3.38
C GLN A 316 27.55 -8.34 -3.82
N LYS A 317 28.19 -9.49 -4.03
CA LYS A 317 29.55 -9.57 -4.58
C LYS A 317 29.63 -8.92 -5.96
N GLU A 318 28.66 -9.21 -6.85
CA GLU A 318 28.59 -8.59 -8.17
C GLU A 318 28.44 -7.06 -8.12
N VAL A 319 27.64 -6.54 -7.18
CA VAL A 319 27.39 -5.09 -7.03
C VAL A 319 28.56 -4.37 -6.35
N LYS A 320 29.21 -4.98 -5.36
CA LYS A 320 30.41 -4.41 -4.70
C LYS A 320 31.60 -4.23 -5.66
N GLN A 321 31.66 -5.02 -6.72
CA GLN A 321 32.65 -4.86 -7.78
C GLN A 321 32.38 -3.63 -8.67
N ARG A 322 31.24 -2.96 -8.51
CA ARG A 322 30.85 -1.75 -9.24
C ARG A 322 31.07 -0.52 -8.37
N GLU A 323 31.76 0.48 -8.87
CA GLU A 323 32.06 1.71 -8.14
C GLU A 323 30.80 2.36 -7.54
N ASN A 324 30.91 2.83 -6.30
CA ASN A 324 29.97 3.71 -5.60
C ASN A 324 28.58 3.15 -5.25
N GLY A 325 28.38 1.86 -5.07
CA GLY A 325 27.10 1.28 -4.61
C GLY A 325 25.90 1.65 -5.49
N THR A 326 26.12 1.83 -6.78
CA THR A 326 25.07 2.12 -7.75
C THR A 326 24.59 0.85 -8.42
N PHE A 327 23.25 0.71 -8.57
CA PHE A 327 22.65 -0.35 -9.36
C PHE A 327 22.51 0.08 -10.82
N ILE A 328 22.72 -0.85 -11.74
CA ILE A 328 22.33 -0.67 -13.12
C ILE A 328 20.88 -1.15 -13.25
N ARG A 329 19.97 -0.22 -13.46
CA ARG A 329 18.59 -0.54 -13.75
C ARG A 329 18.40 -0.58 -15.26
N THR A 330 17.94 -1.71 -15.77
CA THR A 330 17.59 -1.87 -17.17
C THR A 330 16.15 -1.42 -17.40
N TYR A 331 15.94 -0.52 -18.32
CA TYR A 331 14.62 -0.05 -18.75
C TYR A 331 14.45 -0.38 -20.23
N GLN A 332 13.28 -0.86 -20.62
CA GLN A 332 12.92 -1.01 -22.02
C GLN A 332 12.25 0.27 -22.54
N ARG A 333 12.74 0.79 -23.66
CA ARG A 333 12.07 1.86 -24.39
C ARG A 333 10.89 1.31 -25.19
N LYS A 334 10.02 2.18 -25.68
CA LYS A 334 8.85 1.81 -26.51
C LYS A 334 9.23 1.05 -27.79
N ASN A 335 10.45 1.27 -28.30
CA ASN A 335 11.02 0.59 -29.47
C ASN A 335 11.76 -0.72 -29.15
N GLN A 336 11.52 -1.30 -27.97
CA GLN A 336 12.15 -2.51 -27.44
C GLN A 336 13.66 -2.43 -27.17
N THR A 337 14.33 -1.29 -27.40
CA THR A 337 15.73 -1.12 -27.00
C THR A 337 15.86 -0.98 -25.50
N ALA A 338 16.73 -1.79 -24.89
CA ALA A 338 17.08 -1.67 -23.49
C ALA A 338 18.05 -0.51 -23.29
N TYR A 339 17.87 0.25 -22.22
CA TYR A 339 18.86 1.21 -21.75
C TYR A 339 19.13 1.00 -20.28
N HIS A 340 20.37 1.24 -19.89
CA HIS A 340 20.83 1.05 -18.52
C HIS A 340 20.96 2.40 -17.83
N LYS A 341 20.40 2.53 -16.64
CA LYS A 341 20.51 3.72 -15.81
C LYS A 341 21.17 3.35 -14.48
N LYS A 342 22.25 4.05 -14.11
CA LYS A 342 22.80 3.98 -12.76
C LYS A 342 21.79 4.59 -11.79
N VAL A 343 21.37 3.84 -10.78
CA VAL A 343 20.43 4.29 -9.75
C VAL A 343 21.12 4.09 -8.41
N LYS A 344 21.23 5.17 -7.62
CA LYS A 344 21.71 5.10 -6.24
C LYS A 344 20.59 4.49 -5.40
N ALA A 345 20.86 3.42 -4.66
CA ALA A 345 19.88 2.87 -3.73
C ALA A 345 19.80 3.76 -2.48
N ALA A 346 18.63 3.74 -1.82
CA ALA A 346 18.48 4.41 -0.54
C ALA A 346 19.36 3.70 0.51
N GLU A 347 20.09 4.46 1.32
CA GLU A 347 21.06 3.96 2.29
C GLU A 347 20.45 2.90 3.23
N ASN A 348 19.20 3.08 3.63
CA ASN A 348 18.49 2.20 4.57
C ASN A 348 18.19 0.79 4.02
N PHE A 349 18.30 0.58 2.70
CA PHE A 349 18.00 -0.71 2.05
C PHE A 349 19.12 -1.19 1.16
N LEU A 350 20.21 -0.44 1.06
CA LEU A 350 21.40 -0.85 0.32
C LEU A 350 22.03 -2.02 1.06
N PHE A 351 22.08 -3.19 0.41
CA PHE A 351 22.62 -4.41 1.03
C PHE A 351 21.96 -4.72 2.38
N SER A 352 20.65 -4.43 2.51
CA SER A 352 19.92 -4.82 3.70
C SER A 352 20.06 -6.34 3.88
N ASN A 353 20.21 -6.78 5.13
CA ASN A 353 20.21 -8.20 5.48
C ASN A 353 18.87 -8.89 5.27
N THR A 354 17.92 -8.23 4.56
CA THR A 354 16.61 -8.84 4.30
C THR A 354 16.75 -10.06 3.40
N ILE A 355 16.03 -11.12 3.73
CA ILE A 355 16.11 -12.41 3.05
C ILE A 355 15.44 -12.34 1.68
N PHE A 356 14.22 -11.80 1.61
CA PHE A 356 13.44 -11.72 0.37
C PHE A 356 13.66 -10.37 -0.32
N GLN A 357 14.63 -10.32 -1.22
CA GLN A 357 15.03 -9.12 -1.96
C GLN A 357 14.72 -9.24 -3.44
N THR A 358 14.35 -8.10 -4.02
CA THR A 358 14.28 -7.94 -5.48
C THR A 358 15.69 -7.84 -6.08
N GLN A 359 15.79 -7.91 -7.41
CA GLN A 359 17.07 -7.71 -8.12
C GLN A 359 17.79 -6.39 -7.78
N ASN A 360 17.07 -5.38 -7.25
CA ASN A 360 17.64 -4.10 -6.86
C ASN A 360 18.07 -4.06 -5.38
N GLY A 361 18.06 -5.18 -4.65
CA GLY A 361 18.41 -5.25 -3.23
C GLY A 361 17.35 -4.71 -2.29
N THR A 362 16.17 -4.39 -2.79
CA THR A 362 15.07 -3.88 -1.99
C THR A 362 14.19 -5.02 -1.50
N PRO A 363 13.60 -4.92 -0.30
CA PRO A 363 12.63 -5.91 0.15
C PRO A 363 11.49 -6.12 -0.85
N VAL A 364 11.00 -7.35 -0.94
CA VAL A 364 9.74 -7.63 -1.66
C VAL A 364 8.60 -7.00 -0.87
N VAL A 365 7.91 -6.02 -1.44
CA VAL A 365 6.78 -5.35 -0.80
C VAL A 365 5.47 -5.64 -1.55
N TYR A 366 4.33 -5.29 -0.92
CA TYR A 366 3.01 -5.49 -1.51
C TYR A 366 2.90 -5.00 -2.96
N HIS A 367 3.46 -3.82 -3.27
CA HIS A 367 3.35 -3.25 -4.62
C HIS A 367 4.07 -4.09 -5.68
N SER A 368 5.31 -4.54 -5.39
CA SER A 368 6.08 -5.37 -6.32
C SER A 368 5.43 -6.74 -6.50
N PHE A 369 4.94 -7.34 -5.40
CA PHE A 369 4.21 -8.58 -5.43
C PHE A 369 2.91 -8.46 -6.24
N ASN A 370 2.10 -7.43 -5.94
CA ASN A 370 0.82 -7.23 -6.62
C ASN A 370 1.01 -6.96 -8.13
N GLU A 371 2.08 -6.27 -8.51
CA GLU A 371 2.43 -6.04 -9.91
C GLU A 371 2.77 -7.35 -10.63
N PHE A 372 3.54 -8.23 -10.00
CA PHE A 372 3.87 -9.55 -10.53
C PHE A 372 2.62 -10.41 -10.71
N MET A 373 1.74 -10.45 -9.71
CA MET A 373 0.53 -11.26 -9.70
C MET A 373 -0.59 -10.73 -10.59
N ASN A 374 -0.89 -9.43 -10.49
CA ASN A 374 -2.10 -8.82 -11.05
C ASN A 374 -1.84 -7.77 -12.15
N GLY A 375 -0.56 -7.49 -12.44
CA GLY A 375 -0.16 -6.50 -13.44
C GLY A 375 -0.29 -5.04 -12.99
N ARG A 376 0.17 -4.12 -13.84
CA ARG A 376 0.01 -2.67 -13.65
C ARG A 376 -1.24 -2.18 -14.36
N GLY A 377 -2.17 -1.58 -13.63
CA GLY A 377 -3.46 -1.11 -14.16
C GLY A 377 -3.42 -0.03 -15.26
N ASN A 378 -2.24 0.54 -15.58
CA ASN A 378 -2.09 1.69 -16.50
C ASN A 378 -1.06 1.50 -17.63
N ASN A 379 -0.59 0.28 -17.89
CA ASN A 379 0.43 0.06 -18.93
C ASN A 379 -0.22 -0.06 -20.32
N LYS A 380 0.22 0.78 -21.24
CA LYS A 380 -0.14 0.73 -22.67
C LYS A 380 0.37 -0.55 -23.40
N LYS A 381 1.29 -1.31 -22.79
CA LYS A 381 1.69 -2.67 -23.16
C LYS A 381 1.76 -3.50 -21.88
N PRO A 382 0.74 -4.27 -21.55
CA PRO A 382 0.76 -5.12 -20.37
C PRO A 382 1.78 -6.24 -20.56
N VAL A 383 2.78 -6.28 -19.68
CA VAL A 383 3.56 -7.49 -19.48
C VAL A 383 2.59 -8.52 -18.89
N LYS A 384 2.45 -9.69 -19.51
CA LYS A 384 1.57 -10.76 -19.07
C LYS A 384 1.86 -11.07 -17.58
N CYS A 385 0.86 -10.92 -16.72
CA CYS A 385 0.98 -11.21 -15.29
C CYS A 385 0.44 -12.61 -14.97
N VAL A 386 0.65 -13.09 -13.75
CA VAL A 386 0.16 -14.42 -13.33
C VAL A 386 -1.36 -14.54 -13.52
N LYS A 387 -2.10 -13.48 -13.20
CA LYS A 387 -3.55 -13.42 -13.38
C LYS A 387 -3.99 -13.63 -14.85
N ASP A 388 -3.21 -13.13 -15.80
CA ASP A 388 -3.51 -13.30 -17.23
C ASP A 388 -3.29 -14.77 -17.64
N ILE A 389 -2.23 -15.41 -17.15
CA ILE A 389 -1.96 -16.84 -17.36
C ILE A 389 -3.08 -17.69 -16.76
N LEU A 390 -3.47 -17.39 -15.51
CA LEU A 390 -4.57 -18.11 -14.86
C LEU A 390 -5.88 -18.01 -15.64
N ARG A 391 -6.22 -16.83 -16.16
CA ARG A 391 -7.44 -16.65 -16.95
C ARG A 391 -7.43 -17.36 -18.29
N GLU A 392 -6.25 -17.47 -18.92
CA GLU A 392 -6.13 -18.10 -20.24
C GLU A 392 -6.09 -19.62 -20.16
N LYS A 393 -5.35 -20.17 -19.20
CA LYS A 393 -5.05 -21.59 -19.14
C LYS A 393 -5.81 -22.36 -18.06
N TYR A 394 -6.29 -21.67 -17.04
CA TYR A 394 -6.95 -22.28 -15.88
C TYR A 394 -8.27 -21.55 -15.56
N PRO A 395 -9.26 -21.61 -16.46
CA PRO A 395 -10.52 -20.85 -16.33
C PRO A 395 -11.32 -21.22 -15.07
N GLU A 396 -11.12 -22.42 -14.53
CA GLU A 396 -11.67 -22.87 -13.23
C GLU A 396 -11.13 -22.07 -12.05
N PHE A 397 -9.93 -21.48 -12.18
CA PHE A 397 -9.34 -20.63 -11.14
C PHE A 397 -9.93 -19.23 -11.16
N ASN A 398 -11.00 -19.02 -10.41
CA ASN A 398 -11.76 -17.75 -10.41
C ASN A 398 -11.48 -16.85 -9.20
N LYS A 399 -10.46 -17.16 -8.38
CA LYS A 399 -10.13 -16.41 -7.17
C LYS A 399 -9.20 -15.22 -7.44
N HIS A 400 -9.44 -14.12 -6.77
CA HIS A 400 -8.52 -12.99 -6.75
C HIS A 400 -7.46 -13.19 -5.67
N VAL A 401 -6.21 -13.45 -6.10
CA VAL A 401 -5.09 -13.71 -5.20
C VAL A 401 -4.48 -12.41 -4.70
N THR A 402 -4.36 -12.31 -3.38
CA THR A 402 -3.67 -11.22 -2.68
C THR A 402 -2.66 -11.83 -1.70
N THR A 403 -1.78 -11.01 -1.13
CA THR A 403 -0.84 -11.49 -0.10
C THR A 403 -1.54 -12.04 1.15
N HIS A 404 -2.73 -11.55 1.47
CA HIS A 404 -3.53 -12.09 2.57
C HIS A 404 -4.14 -13.45 2.26
N THR A 405 -4.38 -13.78 0.98
CA THR A 405 -4.88 -15.08 0.55
C THR A 405 -3.99 -16.21 1.08
N PHE A 406 -2.67 -16.06 1.00
CA PHE A 406 -1.71 -17.07 1.49
C PHE A 406 -1.77 -17.30 2.98
N ARG A 407 -1.95 -16.23 3.75
CA ARG A 407 -2.12 -16.35 5.20
C ARG A 407 -3.46 -17.01 5.55
N TYR A 408 -4.51 -16.74 4.81
CA TYR A 408 -5.79 -17.43 4.97
C TYR A 408 -5.68 -18.90 4.56
N THR A 409 -4.91 -19.21 3.52
CA THR A 409 -4.59 -20.58 3.12
C THR A 409 -3.80 -21.32 4.20
N HIS A 410 -2.81 -20.68 4.83
CA HIS A 410 -2.10 -21.26 5.97
C HIS A 410 -3.05 -21.62 7.11
N ILE A 411 -3.97 -20.70 7.46
CA ILE A 411 -4.96 -20.94 8.52
C ILE A 411 -5.90 -22.09 8.14
N SER A 412 -6.35 -22.16 6.87
CA SER A 412 -7.25 -23.22 6.42
C SER A 412 -6.58 -24.60 6.46
N LEU A 413 -5.32 -24.69 5.99
CA LEU A 413 -4.57 -25.95 6.02
C LEU A 413 -4.33 -26.46 7.44
N LEU A 414 -4.03 -25.57 8.38
CA LEU A 414 -3.90 -25.95 9.80
C LEU A 414 -5.25 -26.34 10.42
N ALA A 415 -6.36 -25.68 10.04
CA ALA A 415 -7.70 -26.04 10.47
C ALA A 415 -8.12 -27.40 9.91
N GLU A 416 -7.81 -27.72 8.63
CA GLU A 416 -8.01 -29.04 8.02
C GLU A 416 -7.24 -30.15 8.75
N ALA A 417 -6.04 -29.81 9.25
CA ALA A 417 -5.21 -30.70 10.07
C ALA A 417 -5.67 -30.77 11.55
N ASN A 418 -6.82 -30.21 11.90
CA ASN A 418 -7.37 -30.16 13.25
C ASN A 418 -6.46 -29.50 14.30
N VAL A 419 -5.57 -28.57 13.88
CA VAL A 419 -4.76 -27.81 14.84
C VAL A 419 -5.65 -26.90 15.67
N PRO A 420 -5.51 -26.85 17.01
CA PRO A 420 -6.32 -26.01 17.87
C PRO A 420 -6.29 -24.53 17.44
N ILE A 421 -7.44 -23.88 17.41
CA ILE A 421 -7.58 -22.49 16.92
C ILE A 421 -6.66 -21.52 17.68
N LYS A 422 -6.42 -21.73 18.97
CA LYS A 422 -5.50 -20.93 19.77
C LYS A 422 -4.06 -21.02 19.25
N ALA A 423 -3.57 -22.23 18.94
CA ALA A 423 -2.24 -22.44 18.37
C ALA A 423 -2.12 -21.78 16.99
N ILE A 424 -3.17 -21.85 16.16
CA ILE A 424 -3.20 -21.14 14.87
C ILE A 424 -3.12 -19.62 15.09
N MET A 425 -3.88 -19.08 16.02
CA MET A 425 -3.89 -17.64 16.35
C MET A 425 -2.51 -17.15 16.81
N ASP A 426 -1.86 -17.89 17.70
CA ASP A 426 -0.54 -17.57 18.24
C ASP A 426 0.51 -17.60 17.11
N ARG A 427 0.49 -18.64 16.26
CA ARG A 427 1.39 -18.76 15.11
C ARG A 427 1.25 -17.61 14.13
N VAL A 428 0.02 -17.21 13.81
CA VAL A 428 -0.19 -16.09 12.87
C VAL A 428 -0.15 -14.71 13.56
N GLY A 429 -0.20 -14.60 14.89
CA GLY A 429 -0.22 -13.34 15.63
C GLY A 429 -1.54 -12.57 15.43
N HIS A 430 -2.69 -13.24 15.64
CA HIS A 430 -4.01 -12.63 15.64
C HIS A 430 -4.45 -12.31 17.08
N ALA A 431 -4.54 -11.01 17.40
CA ALA A 431 -5.10 -10.57 18.68
C ALA A 431 -6.62 -10.79 18.77
N ASN A 432 -7.31 -10.77 17.61
CA ASN A 432 -8.76 -10.97 17.55
C ASN A 432 -9.09 -12.29 16.86
N MET A 433 -9.86 -13.13 17.56
CA MET A 433 -10.27 -14.45 17.10
C MET A 433 -11.15 -14.42 15.84
N LYS A 434 -11.90 -13.34 15.61
CA LYS A 434 -12.96 -13.27 14.59
C LYS A 434 -12.50 -13.73 13.21
N THR A 435 -11.36 -13.23 12.71
CA THR A 435 -10.87 -13.58 11.37
C THR A 435 -10.42 -15.04 11.28
N THR A 436 -9.72 -15.55 12.30
CA THR A 436 -9.30 -16.95 12.34
C THR A 436 -10.50 -17.88 12.45
N LEU A 437 -11.47 -17.52 13.28
CA LEU A 437 -12.70 -18.27 13.47
C LEU A 437 -13.57 -18.30 12.20
N GLU A 438 -13.65 -17.20 11.46
CA GLU A 438 -14.37 -17.16 10.18
C GLU A 438 -13.81 -18.18 9.18
N ILE A 439 -12.47 -18.31 9.10
CA ILE A 439 -11.82 -19.26 8.21
C ILE A 439 -11.96 -20.68 8.74
N TYR A 440 -11.69 -20.88 10.02
CA TYR A 440 -11.82 -22.16 10.71
C TYR A 440 -13.21 -22.77 10.50
N ASN A 441 -14.26 -21.98 10.71
CA ASN A 441 -15.65 -22.41 10.51
C ASN A 441 -15.99 -22.71 9.04
N GLN A 442 -15.36 -22.06 8.07
CA GLN A 442 -15.55 -22.37 6.65
C GLN A 442 -14.98 -23.74 6.27
N VAL A 443 -13.88 -24.13 6.91
CA VAL A 443 -13.22 -25.42 6.71
C VAL A 443 -13.98 -26.53 7.44
N THR A 444 -14.30 -26.32 8.72
CA THR A 444 -14.94 -27.32 9.57
C THR A 444 -16.42 -27.54 9.26
N ASN A 445 -17.09 -26.63 8.54
CA ASN A 445 -18.44 -26.87 8.05
C ASN A 445 -18.56 -28.01 7.03
N ALA A 446 -17.46 -28.38 6.36
CA ALA A 446 -17.39 -29.60 5.55
C ALA A 446 -17.39 -30.89 6.43
N THR A 447 -17.24 -30.72 7.75
CA THR A 447 -17.15 -31.80 8.73
C THR A 447 -18.50 -32.13 9.34
N LYS A 448 -19.61 -31.54 8.87
CA LYS A 448 -20.97 -31.85 9.45
C LYS A 448 -21.34 -33.34 9.30
N GLU A 449 -20.94 -33.97 8.20
CA GLU A 449 -21.12 -35.40 8.00
C GLU A 449 -20.31 -36.23 9.01
N LYS A 450 -19.05 -35.77 9.32
CA LYS A 450 -18.25 -36.43 10.37
C LYS A 450 -18.85 -36.24 11.77
N VAL A 451 -19.49 -35.11 12.05
CA VAL A 451 -20.17 -34.90 13.37
C VAL A 451 -21.29 -35.88 13.53
N ILE A 452 -22.09 -36.15 12.50
CA ILE A 452 -23.18 -37.15 12.58
C ILE A 452 -22.60 -38.55 12.74
N GLN A 453 -21.58 -38.92 11.98
CA GLN A 453 -20.88 -40.20 12.13
C GLN A 453 -20.29 -40.39 13.52
N GLU A 454 -19.74 -39.33 14.11
CA GLU A 454 -19.18 -39.35 15.46
C GLU A 454 -20.30 -39.52 16.50
N VAL A 455 -21.40 -38.76 16.39
CA VAL A 455 -22.58 -38.88 17.30
C VAL A 455 -23.24 -40.23 17.19
N ASP A 456 -23.36 -40.80 15.96
CA ASP A 456 -23.91 -42.13 15.73
C ASP A 456 -23.03 -43.25 16.33
N SER A 457 -21.72 -42.96 16.56
CA SER A 457 -20.79 -43.89 17.19
C SER A 457 -20.91 -43.92 18.75
N TRP A 458 -21.63 -42.96 19.35
CA TRP A 458 -21.76 -42.85 20.78
C TRP A 458 -22.68 -43.94 21.33
N ILE A 459 -22.13 -44.86 22.07
CA ILE A 459 -22.87 -45.87 22.84
C ILE A 459 -22.91 -45.40 24.29
N PHE A 460 -24.09 -45.07 24.81
CA PHE A 460 -24.32 -44.70 26.21
C PHE A 460 -24.73 -45.91 27.03
#